data_83adbe246450e2e8856569029bf4dc92
#
_entry.id   83adbe246450e2e8856569029bf4dc92
#
_cell.length_a   1.000
_cell.length_b   1.000
_cell.length_c   1.000
_cell.angle_alpha   90.00
_cell.angle_beta   90.00
_cell.angle_gamma   90.00
#
_symmetry.space_group_name_H-M   'P 1'
#
loop_
_entity.id
_entity.type
_entity.pdbx_description
1 polymer ?
#
loop_
_entity_poly.entity_id
_entity_poly.type
_entity_poly.pdbx_seq_one_letter_code
_entity_poly.pdbx_strand_id
1 'polypeptide(L)'
;ITLVVIMNYLSPIIASRFQISATVVKLIPILLIAIGGLFASLIVGNDYGIINAFKNNAEGYELNFGEAVKKTAFAYEGWVCATAINAELKDSKKNLPKALVGGTIAILVFYIVYYVSLSAILGNEANIIQDEKAPIVAFQKMFGTIGGSIFTFFIMISCLGTVNGVTMGCCRGMYTMSCRGQGIAPEKFSKIGKNKNISFLSCIYGYGCILLMLLVWYLAMHNVWIFGHLGSMDEIICAIIYAIYITMYIFIMKNFKELNVVKRFILPGLAIIGSLFFTICGTGLYQLITTGKTNSLIDFLVFLVLFIILMLPSLFFYHKDGKKESIDD
;
A
#
# COMPACT_ATOMS: atom_id res chain seq x y z
N ILE A 1 -10.23 -9.25 12.00
CA ILE A 1 -10.35 -9.68 10.59
C ILE A 1 -11.69 -10.34 10.36
N THR A 2 -12.06 -11.41 11.07
CA THR A 2 -13.32 -12.17 10.88
C THR A 2 -14.55 -11.27 10.90
N LEU A 3 -14.67 -10.39 11.90
CA LEU A 3 -15.80 -9.43 11.98
C LEU A 3 -15.84 -8.49 10.76
N VAL A 4 -14.68 -8.05 10.26
CA VAL A 4 -14.59 -7.18 9.09
C VAL A 4 -15.02 -7.92 7.82
N VAL A 5 -14.63 -9.19 7.64
CA VAL A 5 -15.10 -10.04 6.53
C VAL A 5 -16.62 -10.21 6.58
N ILE A 6 -17.16 -10.55 7.75
CA ILE A 6 -18.60 -10.68 7.95
C ILE A 6 -19.33 -9.37 7.62
N MET A 7 -18.83 -8.23 8.10
CA MET A 7 -19.39 -6.91 7.80
C MET A 7 -19.39 -6.61 6.30
N ASN A 8 -18.28 -6.88 5.61
CA ASN A 8 -18.17 -6.67 4.15
C ASN A 8 -19.13 -7.58 3.36
N TYR A 9 -19.34 -8.82 3.80
CA TYR A 9 -20.27 -9.73 3.15
C TYR A 9 -21.74 -9.41 3.45
N LEU A 10 -22.07 -9.12 4.70
CA LEU A 10 -23.47 -8.90 5.12
C LEU A 10 -23.98 -7.53 4.69
N SER A 11 -23.17 -6.48 4.81
CA SER A 11 -23.57 -5.11 4.52
C SER A 11 -22.41 -4.28 3.93
N PRO A 12 -22.23 -4.34 2.60
CA PRO A 12 -21.26 -3.49 1.92
C PRO A 12 -21.47 -1.99 2.18
N ILE A 13 -22.72 -1.56 2.42
CA ILE A 13 -23.06 -0.18 2.74
C ILE A 13 -22.46 0.24 4.10
N ILE A 14 -22.58 -0.62 5.12
CA ILE A 14 -22.00 -0.35 6.46
C ILE A 14 -20.46 -0.34 6.33
N ALA A 15 -19.88 -1.31 5.63
CA ALA A 15 -18.44 -1.38 5.39
C ALA A 15 -17.91 -0.12 4.68
N SER A 16 -18.64 0.39 3.68
CA SER A 16 -18.29 1.61 2.96
C SER A 16 -18.42 2.86 3.85
N ARG A 17 -19.49 3.00 4.63
CA ARG A 17 -19.64 4.10 5.59
C ARG A 17 -18.56 4.10 6.65
N PHE A 18 -18.22 2.92 7.17
CA PHE A 18 -17.11 2.76 8.11
C PHE A 18 -15.78 3.20 7.48
N GLN A 19 -15.52 2.81 6.21
CA GLN A 19 -14.33 3.21 5.48
C GLN A 19 -14.22 4.74 5.34
N ILE A 20 -15.32 5.41 4.96
CA ILE A 20 -15.37 6.87 4.84
C ILE A 20 -15.10 7.51 6.20
N SER A 21 -15.78 7.07 7.26
CA SER A 21 -15.61 7.61 8.61
C SER A 21 -14.18 7.43 9.12
N ALA A 22 -13.60 6.24 8.97
CA ALA A 22 -12.22 5.95 9.34
C ALA A 22 -11.23 6.82 8.55
N THR A 23 -11.51 7.11 7.26
CA THR A 23 -10.69 8.00 6.43
C THR A 23 -10.72 9.43 6.93
N VAL A 24 -11.88 9.95 7.31
CA VAL A 24 -11.99 11.30 7.90
C VAL A 24 -11.25 11.37 9.23
N VAL A 25 -11.46 10.38 10.10
CA VAL A 25 -10.84 10.35 11.43
C VAL A 25 -9.30 10.27 11.34
N LYS A 26 -8.75 9.48 10.42
CA LYS A 26 -7.28 9.38 10.27
C LYS A 26 -6.62 10.63 9.70
N LEU A 27 -7.36 11.50 9.00
CA LEU A 27 -6.82 12.77 8.52
C LEU A 27 -6.66 13.79 9.65
N ILE A 28 -7.45 13.69 10.74
CA ILE A 28 -7.40 14.63 11.86
C ILE A 28 -5.98 14.73 12.46
N PRO A 29 -5.32 13.64 12.91
CA PRO A 29 -4.00 13.74 13.49
C PRO A 29 -2.92 14.20 12.50
N ILE A 30 -3.06 13.84 11.23
CA ILE A 30 -2.15 14.30 10.17
C ILE A 30 -2.24 15.82 10.02
N LEU A 31 -3.45 16.36 9.96
CA LEU A 31 -3.69 17.80 9.87
C LEU A 31 -3.24 18.53 11.14
N LEU A 32 -3.44 17.95 12.32
CA LEU A 32 -2.99 18.55 13.58
C LEU A 32 -1.45 18.63 13.65
N ILE A 33 -0.72 17.61 13.21
CA ILE A 33 0.74 17.67 13.09
C ILE A 33 1.15 18.69 12.02
N ALA A 34 0.48 18.72 10.86
CA ALA A 34 0.76 19.67 9.80
C ALA A 34 0.61 21.12 10.28
N ILE A 35 -0.47 21.43 10.98
CA ILE A 35 -0.71 22.76 11.57
C ILE A 35 0.28 23.01 12.71
N GLY A 36 0.47 22.04 13.61
CA GLY A 36 1.41 22.14 14.73
C GLY A 36 2.84 22.45 14.30
N GLY A 37 3.28 21.87 13.17
CA GLY A 37 4.59 22.16 12.62
C GLY A 37 4.76 23.60 12.12
N LEU A 38 3.69 24.19 11.56
CA LEU A 38 3.68 25.61 11.15
C LEU A 38 3.88 26.54 12.36
N PHE A 39 3.35 26.17 13.51
CA PHE A 39 3.41 26.95 14.74
C PHE A 39 4.35 26.34 15.79
N ALA A 40 5.27 25.45 15.37
CA ALA A 40 6.14 24.71 16.31
C ALA A 40 6.98 25.63 17.20
N SER A 41 7.48 26.74 16.67
CA SER A 41 8.23 27.73 17.47
C SER A 41 7.39 28.38 18.58
N LEU A 42 6.08 28.53 18.38
CA LEU A 42 5.16 29.09 19.39
C LEU A 42 4.71 28.03 20.41
N ILE A 43 4.54 26.79 19.97
CA ILE A 43 3.98 25.70 20.79
C ILE A 43 5.04 24.97 21.58
N VAL A 44 6.19 24.70 20.96
CA VAL A 44 7.26 23.85 21.53
C VAL A 44 8.44 24.68 22.03
N GLY A 45 8.71 25.82 21.40
CA GLY A 45 9.80 26.74 21.78
C GLY A 45 10.55 27.30 20.56
N ASN A 46 11.32 28.37 20.79
CA ASN A 46 12.02 29.11 19.72
C ASN A 46 13.08 28.29 18.96
N ASP A 47 13.58 27.21 19.55
CA ASP A 47 14.57 26.32 18.93
C ASP A 47 13.92 25.35 17.90
N TYR A 48 12.59 25.36 17.80
CA TYR A 48 11.79 24.53 16.91
C TYR A 48 11.14 25.35 15.82
N GLY A 49 10.78 24.73 14.71
CA GLY A 49 10.09 25.37 13.60
C GLY A 49 10.55 24.89 12.25
N ILE A 50 9.87 25.35 11.19
CA ILE A 50 10.10 24.92 9.81
C ILE A 50 11.55 25.16 9.35
N ILE A 51 12.16 26.28 9.73
CA ILE A 51 13.55 26.57 9.35
C ILE A 51 14.51 25.52 9.93
N ASN A 52 14.25 25.05 11.14
CA ASN A 52 15.05 24.03 11.80
C ASN A 52 14.83 22.64 11.20
N ALA A 53 13.67 22.37 10.59
CA ALA A 53 13.42 21.14 9.85
C ALA A 53 14.37 20.93 8.66
N PHE A 54 14.89 22.02 8.08
CA PHE A 54 15.83 21.98 6.96
C PHE A 54 17.30 22.09 7.39
N LYS A 55 17.59 22.25 8.69
CA LYS A 55 18.97 22.21 9.21
C LYS A 55 19.39 20.75 9.35
N ASN A 56 20.57 20.45 8.82
CA ASN A 56 21.14 19.09 8.98
C ASN A 56 21.75 18.96 10.38
N ASN A 57 20.97 18.49 11.33
CA ASN A 57 21.41 18.23 12.71
C ASN A 57 21.64 16.73 12.98
N ALA A 58 21.64 15.90 11.94
CA ALA A 58 21.78 14.45 12.06
C ALA A 58 23.25 14.03 11.82
N GLU A 59 24.20 14.69 12.46
CA GLU A 59 25.61 14.30 12.39
C GLU A 59 25.80 12.92 13.00
N GLY A 60 26.50 12.02 12.27
CA GLY A 60 26.79 10.64 12.74
C GLY A 60 25.76 9.59 12.32
N TYR A 61 24.68 9.96 11.61
CA TYR A 61 23.75 8.99 11.02
C TYR A 61 24.09 8.68 9.58
N GLU A 62 24.25 7.39 9.25
CA GLU A 62 24.43 6.95 7.88
C GLU A 62 23.11 7.05 7.11
N LEU A 63 23.14 7.68 5.93
CA LEU A 63 22.00 7.76 5.03
C LEU A 63 21.74 6.39 4.39
N ASN A 64 20.73 5.70 4.84
CA ASN A 64 20.25 4.48 4.18
C ASN A 64 19.16 4.82 3.15
N PHE A 65 19.60 5.27 1.98
CA PHE A 65 18.71 5.67 0.91
C PHE A 65 17.79 4.54 0.43
N GLY A 66 18.31 3.31 0.36
CA GLY A 66 17.51 2.14 -0.04
C GLY A 66 16.35 1.87 0.91
N GLU A 67 16.60 1.97 2.22
CA GLU A 67 15.56 1.80 3.25
C GLU A 67 14.50 2.90 3.19
N ALA A 68 14.92 4.15 3.02
CA ALA A 68 13.98 5.26 2.85
C ALA A 68 13.07 5.07 1.63
N VAL A 69 13.61 4.56 0.52
CA VAL A 69 12.84 4.26 -0.69
C VAL A 69 11.86 3.13 -0.47
N LYS A 70 12.23 2.05 0.23
CA LYS A 70 11.33 0.94 0.56
C LYS A 70 10.13 1.42 1.39
N LYS A 71 10.37 2.13 2.48
CA LYS A 71 9.31 2.67 3.35
C LYS A 71 8.41 3.65 2.59
N THR A 72 8.98 4.47 1.71
CA THR A 72 8.21 5.37 0.85
C THR A 72 7.34 4.59 -0.15
N ALA A 73 7.86 3.55 -0.79
CA ALA A 73 7.09 2.71 -1.70
C ALA A 73 5.87 2.09 -1.03
N PHE A 74 6.05 1.55 0.19
CA PHE A 74 4.95 1.02 1.00
C PHE A 74 3.92 2.10 1.36
N ALA A 75 4.36 3.32 1.72
CA ALA A 75 3.46 4.40 2.10
C ALA A 75 2.53 4.87 0.96
N TYR A 76 2.93 4.69 -0.30
CA TYR A 76 2.13 5.04 -1.48
C TYR A 76 1.39 3.85 -2.09
N GLU A 77 1.54 2.64 -1.55
CA GLU A 77 0.87 1.45 -2.08
C GLU A 77 -0.60 1.39 -1.64
N GLY A 78 -1.40 0.63 -2.38
CA GLY A 78 -2.81 0.38 -2.07
C GLY A 78 -3.82 1.05 -3.01
N TRP A 79 -3.40 1.91 -3.93
CA TRP A 79 -4.29 2.57 -4.90
C TRP A 79 -5.05 1.55 -5.78
N VAL A 80 -4.47 0.37 -6.00
CA VAL A 80 -5.09 -0.74 -6.75
C VAL A 80 -6.39 -1.20 -6.10
N CYS A 81 -6.50 -1.13 -4.77
CA CYS A 81 -7.74 -1.49 -4.07
C CYS A 81 -8.94 -0.66 -4.55
N ALA A 82 -8.72 0.60 -4.96
CA ALA A 82 -9.78 1.44 -5.52
C ALA A 82 -10.29 0.93 -6.88
N THR A 83 -9.51 0.15 -7.61
CA THR A 83 -9.96 -0.45 -8.87
C THR A 83 -10.98 -1.57 -8.66
N ALA A 84 -10.99 -2.21 -7.48
CA ALA A 84 -11.92 -3.28 -7.16
C ALA A 84 -13.39 -2.80 -7.08
N ILE A 85 -13.61 -1.51 -6.82
CA ILE A 85 -14.96 -0.91 -6.78
C ILE A 85 -15.39 -0.26 -8.10
N ASN A 86 -14.62 -0.46 -9.17
CA ASN A 86 -14.88 0.15 -10.49
C ASN A 86 -16.29 -0.10 -11.00
N ALA A 87 -16.83 -1.32 -10.80
CA ALA A 87 -18.17 -1.70 -11.25
C ALA A 87 -19.30 -1.00 -10.46
N GLU A 88 -19.02 -0.49 -9.27
CA GLU A 88 -19.98 0.19 -8.39
C GLU A 88 -19.98 1.71 -8.57
N LEU A 89 -18.98 2.26 -9.27
CA LEU A 89 -18.83 3.70 -9.48
C LEU A 89 -19.69 4.19 -10.63
N LYS A 90 -20.46 5.27 -10.38
CA LYS A 90 -21.15 6.00 -11.44
C LYS A 90 -20.12 6.65 -12.37
N ASP A 91 -20.29 6.48 -13.70
CA ASP A 91 -19.37 7.01 -14.72
C ASP A 91 -17.90 6.65 -14.44
N SER A 92 -17.65 5.39 -14.07
CA SER A 92 -16.35 4.91 -13.57
C SER A 92 -15.18 5.22 -14.53
N LYS A 93 -15.37 5.12 -15.85
CA LYS A 93 -14.34 5.46 -16.85
C LYS A 93 -13.80 6.90 -16.72
N LYS A 94 -14.61 7.81 -16.18
CA LYS A 94 -14.26 9.23 -16.00
C LYS A 94 -13.88 9.54 -14.55
N ASN A 95 -14.64 9.00 -13.59
CA ASN A 95 -14.50 9.36 -12.18
C ASN A 95 -13.35 8.63 -11.50
N LEU A 96 -13.11 7.34 -11.81
CA LEU A 96 -12.02 6.58 -11.20
C LEU A 96 -10.63 7.16 -11.52
N PRO A 97 -10.27 7.47 -12.78
CA PRO A 97 -8.98 8.09 -13.08
C PRO A 97 -8.79 9.45 -12.37
N LYS A 98 -9.85 10.27 -12.32
CA LYS A 98 -9.79 11.56 -11.62
C LYS A 98 -9.58 11.40 -10.11
N ALA A 99 -10.28 10.44 -9.50
CA ALA A 99 -10.14 10.15 -8.08
C ALA A 99 -8.74 9.60 -7.75
N LEU A 100 -8.18 8.71 -8.59
CA LEU A 100 -6.84 8.18 -8.42
C LEU A 100 -5.77 9.26 -8.54
N VAL A 101 -5.80 10.06 -9.60
CA VAL A 101 -4.81 11.13 -9.81
C VAL A 101 -4.93 12.20 -8.72
N GLY A 102 -6.14 12.69 -8.45
CA GLY A 102 -6.36 13.70 -7.41
C GLY A 102 -6.01 13.20 -6.03
N GLY A 103 -6.35 11.95 -5.71
CA GLY A 103 -5.99 11.29 -4.45
C GLY A 103 -4.48 11.16 -4.28
N THR A 104 -3.77 10.72 -5.32
CA THR A 104 -2.30 10.59 -5.27
C THR A 104 -1.61 11.92 -5.04
N ILE A 105 -2.04 12.99 -5.75
CA ILE A 105 -1.49 14.34 -5.56
C ILE A 105 -1.78 14.84 -4.13
N ALA A 106 -3.00 14.66 -3.64
CA ALA A 106 -3.36 15.06 -2.28
C ALA A 106 -2.50 14.32 -1.23
N ILE A 107 -2.31 13.01 -1.38
CA ILE A 107 -1.47 12.21 -0.48
C ILE A 107 -0.01 12.69 -0.53
N LEU A 108 0.53 12.97 -1.71
CA LEU A 108 1.88 13.50 -1.86
C LEU A 108 2.07 14.79 -1.07
N VAL A 109 1.15 15.75 -1.22
CA VAL A 109 1.19 17.02 -0.49
C VAL A 109 1.07 16.80 1.02
N PHE A 110 0.13 15.95 1.46
CA PHE A 110 -0.04 15.64 2.89
C PHE A 110 1.22 15.00 3.49
N TYR A 111 1.86 14.07 2.80
CA TYR A 111 3.06 13.41 3.30
C TYR A 111 4.26 14.36 3.41
N ILE A 112 4.46 15.24 2.41
CA ILE A 112 5.53 16.25 2.46
C ILE A 112 5.29 17.20 3.63
N VAL A 113 4.08 17.77 3.74
CA VAL A 113 3.75 18.72 4.81
C VAL A 113 3.85 18.04 6.17
N TYR A 114 3.34 16.82 6.30
CA TYR A 114 3.41 16.02 7.54
C TYR A 114 4.86 15.77 7.99
N TYR A 115 5.73 15.32 7.07
CA TYR A 115 7.12 15.02 7.39
C TYR A 115 7.89 16.29 7.80
N VAL A 116 7.76 17.37 7.03
CA VAL A 116 8.38 18.66 7.36
C VAL A 116 7.88 19.18 8.72
N SER A 117 6.59 19.05 8.98
CA SER A 117 5.99 19.48 10.26
C SER A 117 6.46 18.63 11.43
N LEU A 118 6.59 17.32 11.24
CA LEU A 118 7.12 16.41 12.26
C LEU A 118 8.56 16.79 12.64
N SER A 119 9.41 17.04 11.63
CA SER A 119 10.78 17.51 11.84
C SER A 119 10.84 18.91 12.45
N ALA A 120 9.86 19.78 12.16
CA ALA A 120 9.77 21.11 12.78
C ALA A 120 9.42 21.04 14.28
N ILE A 121 8.60 20.04 14.70
CA ILE A 121 8.19 19.84 16.10
C ILE A 121 9.27 19.12 16.91
N LEU A 122 9.93 18.12 16.34
CA LEU A 122 10.87 17.26 17.07
C LEU A 122 12.34 17.67 16.91
N GLY A 123 12.69 18.25 15.75
CA GLY A 123 14.06 18.29 15.23
C GLY A 123 14.41 17.00 14.47
N ASN A 124 15.33 17.08 13.53
CA ASN A 124 15.67 15.94 12.64
C ASN A 124 16.29 14.76 13.41
N GLU A 125 17.20 15.02 14.33
CA GLU A 125 17.84 13.98 15.14
C GLU A 125 16.83 13.21 15.98
N ALA A 126 15.97 13.90 16.73
CA ALA A 126 14.94 13.26 17.55
C ALA A 126 13.92 12.49 16.69
N ASN A 127 13.62 12.97 15.47
CA ASN A 127 12.73 12.30 14.54
C ASN A 127 13.33 10.96 14.09
N ILE A 128 14.64 10.92 13.80
CA ILE A 128 15.36 9.69 13.41
C ILE A 128 15.41 8.70 14.59
N ILE A 129 15.79 9.17 15.79
CA ILE A 129 15.91 8.32 17.00
C ILE A 129 14.57 7.71 17.40
N GLN A 130 13.48 8.47 17.30
CA GLN A 130 12.15 7.99 17.69
C GLN A 130 11.50 7.08 16.67
N ASP A 131 11.95 7.14 15.39
CA ASP A 131 11.44 6.34 14.26
C ASP A 131 9.89 6.26 14.26
N GLU A 132 9.32 5.08 14.37
CA GLU A 132 7.86 4.86 14.36
C GLU A 132 7.11 5.55 15.52
N LYS A 133 7.79 5.88 16.60
CA LYS A 133 7.20 6.60 17.74
C LYS A 133 7.21 8.11 17.57
N ALA A 134 7.93 8.66 16.60
CA ALA A 134 8.07 10.09 16.39
C ALA A 134 6.74 10.85 16.37
N PRO A 135 5.67 10.38 15.69
CA PRO A 135 4.39 11.08 15.71
C PRO A 135 3.73 11.12 17.09
N ILE A 136 3.88 10.06 17.90
CA ILE A 136 3.34 10.00 19.27
C ILE A 136 4.07 11.03 20.14
N VAL A 137 5.39 11.09 20.02
CA VAL A 137 6.22 12.05 20.78
C VAL A 137 5.92 13.48 20.35
N ALA A 138 5.68 13.73 19.07
CA ALA A 138 5.25 15.05 18.58
C ALA A 138 3.92 15.49 19.20
N PHE A 139 2.93 14.59 19.25
CA PHE A 139 1.66 14.86 19.94
C PHE A 139 1.84 15.10 21.44
N GLN A 140 2.75 14.36 22.10
CA GLN A 140 3.07 14.61 23.51
C GLN A 140 3.70 15.97 23.73
N LYS A 141 4.57 16.43 22.83
CA LYS A 141 5.15 17.78 22.90
C LYS A 141 4.11 18.88 22.70
N MET A 142 3.14 18.66 21.81
CA MET A 142 2.10 19.65 21.49
C MET A 142 0.99 19.71 22.53
N PHE A 143 0.55 18.55 23.03
CA PHE A 143 -0.68 18.41 23.85
C PHE A 143 -0.44 17.75 25.21
N GLY A 144 0.82 17.59 25.62
CA GLY A 144 1.17 16.89 26.85
C GLY A 144 1.00 15.37 26.76
N THR A 145 1.15 14.67 27.89
CA THR A 145 1.12 13.21 27.96
C THR A 145 -0.18 12.60 27.42
N ILE A 146 -1.31 13.27 27.65
CA ILE A 146 -2.64 12.85 27.16
C ILE A 146 -2.68 12.87 25.63
N GLY A 147 -1.98 13.80 24.99
CA GLY A 147 -1.90 13.90 23.52
C GLY A 147 -1.36 12.63 22.87
N GLY A 148 -0.32 12.02 23.45
CA GLY A 148 0.22 10.75 22.94
C GLY A 148 -0.79 9.60 22.98
N SER A 149 -1.59 9.51 24.05
CA SER A 149 -2.66 8.50 24.17
C SER A 149 -3.77 8.74 23.15
N ILE A 150 -4.18 9.97 22.94
CA ILE A 150 -5.17 10.35 21.92
C ILE A 150 -4.64 9.99 20.53
N PHE A 151 -3.38 10.28 20.23
CA PHE A 151 -2.79 9.92 18.94
C PHE A 151 -2.78 8.40 18.72
N THR A 152 -2.43 7.62 19.74
CA THR A 152 -2.48 6.14 19.68
C THR A 152 -3.88 5.63 19.35
N PHE A 153 -4.92 6.26 19.93
CA PHE A 153 -6.31 5.94 19.60
C PHE A 153 -6.65 6.23 18.12
N PHE A 154 -6.16 7.35 17.57
CA PHE A 154 -6.30 7.64 16.13
C PHE A 154 -5.58 6.60 15.25
N ILE A 155 -4.39 6.15 15.66
CA ILE A 155 -3.67 5.07 14.96
C ILE A 155 -4.52 3.79 14.93
N MET A 156 -5.12 3.39 16.06
CA MET A 156 -5.98 2.21 16.12
C MET A 156 -7.15 2.29 15.13
N ILE A 157 -7.84 3.43 15.07
CA ILE A 157 -8.94 3.64 14.10
C ILE A 157 -8.42 3.60 12.67
N SER A 158 -7.27 4.20 12.41
CA SER A 158 -6.61 4.19 11.09
C SER A 158 -6.30 2.77 10.64
N CYS A 159 -5.71 1.95 11.52
CA CYS A 159 -5.41 0.54 11.24
C CYS A 159 -6.69 -0.27 10.94
N LEU A 160 -7.74 -0.09 11.73
CA LEU A 160 -9.05 -0.74 11.48
C LEU A 160 -9.64 -0.34 10.13
N GLY A 161 -9.56 0.93 9.76
CA GLY A 161 -9.97 1.42 8.43
C GLY A 161 -9.17 0.78 7.30
N THR A 162 -7.85 0.66 7.46
CA THR A 162 -6.97 0.02 6.47
C THR A 162 -7.30 -1.46 6.32
N VAL A 163 -7.45 -2.19 7.44
CA VAL A 163 -7.88 -3.60 7.44
C VAL A 163 -9.21 -3.77 6.71
N ASN A 164 -10.18 -2.87 6.95
CA ASN A 164 -11.47 -2.92 6.24
C ASN A 164 -11.31 -2.74 4.72
N GLY A 165 -10.53 -1.75 4.28
CA GLY A 165 -10.30 -1.47 2.86
C GLY A 165 -9.63 -2.63 2.13
N VAL A 166 -8.56 -3.19 2.70
CA VAL A 166 -7.84 -4.33 2.12
C VAL A 166 -8.73 -5.58 2.10
N THR A 167 -9.45 -5.86 3.19
CA THR A 167 -10.40 -6.99 3.28
C THR A 167 -11.49 -6.88 2.20
N MET A 168 -12.01 -5.68 1.97
CA MET A 168 -12.99 -5.43 0.91
C MET A 168 -12.43 -5.78 -0.47
N GLY A 169 -11.18 -5.41 -0.76
CA GLY A 169 -10.48 -5.80 -1.99
C GLY A 169 -10.30 -7.31 -2.12
N CYS A 170 -9.83 -7.98 -1.07
CA CYS A 170 -9.64 -9.44 -1.06
C CYS A 170 -10.95 -10.21 -1.27
N CYS A 171 -12.04 -9.79 -0.63
CA CYS A 171 -13.35 -10.44 -0.77
C CYS A 171 -13.91 -10.30 -2.20
N ARG A 172 -13.56 -9.24 -2.94
CA ARG A 172 -14.06 -8.98 -4.30
C ARG A 172 -13.14 -9.47 -5.40
N GLY A 173 -11.88 -9.76 -5.12
CA GLY A 173 -10.87 -10.10 -6.13
C GLY A 173 -11.30 -11.21 -7.07
N MET A 174 -11.65 -12.39 -6.54
CA MET A 174 -12.07 -13.54 -7.33
C MET A 174 -13.40 -13.31 -8.05
N TYR A 175 -14.35 -12.61 -7.42
CA TYR A 175 -15.62 -12.23 -8.04
C TYR A 175 -15.39 -11.35 -9.28
N THR A 176 -14.56 -10.32 -9.15
CA THR A 176 -14.28 -9.40 -10.25
C THR A 176 -13.62 -10.08 -11.44
N MET A 177 -12.68 -11.00 -11.21
CA MET A 177 -12.07 -11.82 -12.28
C MET A 177 -13.09 -12.75 -12.92
N SER A 178 -13.92 -13.40 -12.11
CA SER A 178 -14.91 -14.38 -12.57
C SER A 178 -16.03 -13.75 -13.41
N CYS A 179 -16.40 -12.49 -13.15
CA CYS A 179 -17.33 -11.73 -13.98
C CYS A 179 -16.79 -11.46 -15.40
N ARG A 180 -15.47 -11.55 -15.59
CA ARG A 180 -14.80 -11.45 -16.89
C ARG A 180 -14.57 -12.82 -17.55
N GLY A 181 -15.09 -13.90 -16.96
CA GLY A 181 -14.83 -15.26 -17.40
C GLY A 181 -13.46 -15.80 -17.07
N GLN A 182 -12.66 -15.08 -16.25
CA GLN A 182 -11.28 -15.40 -15.94
C GLN A 182 -11.14 -16.05 -14.55
N GLY A 183 -10.03 -16.73 -14.32
CA GLY A 183 -9.66 -17.31 -13.04
C GLY A 183 -10.17 -18.73 -12.80
N ILE A 184 -10.13 -19.18 -11.53
CA ILE A 184 -10.51 -20.54 -11.14
C ILE A 184 -12.04 -20.65 -11.08
N ALA A 185 -12.63 -21.54 -11.88
CA ALA A 185 -14.07 -21.83 -11.89
C ALA A 185 -14.96 -20.56 -11.91
N PRO A 186 -14.85 -19.70 -12.97
CA PRO A 186 -15.53 -18.41 -13.02
C PRO A 186 -17.05 -18.52 -12.83
N GLU A 187 -17.69 -19.58 -13.33
CA GLU A 187 -19.13 -19.84 -13.15
C GLU A 187 -19.56 -19.98 -11.68
N LYS A 188 -18.68 -20.45 -10.82
CA LYS A 188 -18.96 -20.59 -9.37
C LYS A 188 -18.72 -19.29 -8.62
N PHE A 189 -17.62 -18.61 -8.89
CA PHE A 189 -17.23 -17.39 -8.19
C PHE A 189 -18.02 -16.16 -8.63
N SER A 190 -18.65 -16.17 -9.81
CA SER A 190 -19.55 -15.10 -10.30
C SER A 190 -20.97 -15.19 -9.69
N LYS A 191 -21.35 -16.31 -9.05
CA LYS A 191 -22.69 -16.44 -8.49
C LYS A 191 -22.87 -15.57 -7.24
N ILE A 192 -23.88 -14.72 -7.29
CA ILE A 192 -24.29 -13.85 -6.18
C ILE A 192 -25.54 -14.43 -5.52
N GLY A 193 -25.58 -14.44 -4.19
CA GLY A 193 -26.77 -14.84 -3.44
C GLY A 193 -27.90 -13.80 -3.56
N LYS A 194 -29.16 -14.24 -3.35
CA LYS A 194 -30.32 -13.31 -3.28
C LYS A 194 -30.05 -12.21 -2.25
N ASN A 195 -30.26 -10.95 -2.65
CA ASN A 195 -30.06 -9.74 -1.82
C ASN A 195 -28.59 -9.50 -1.38
N LYS A 196 -27.60 -9.98 -2.13
CA LYS A 196 -26.18 -9.74 -1.87
C LYS A 196 -25.53 -9.09 -3.07
N ASN A 197 -24.46 -8.33 -2.84
CA ASN A 197 -23.70 -7.65 -3.90
C ASN A 197 -22.35 -8.33 -4.20
N ILE A 198 -22.02 -9.39 -3.46
CA ILE A 198 -20.73 -10.09 -3.56
C ILE A 198 -20.95 -11.59 -3.50
N SER A 199 -20.12 -12.36 -4.21
CA SER A 199 -20.12 -13.80 -4.16
C SER A 199 -19.63 -14.32 -2.81
N PHE A 200 -20.38 -15.23 -2.20
CA PHE A 200 -20.01 -15.88 -0.94
C PHE A 200 -18.69 -16.67 -1.06
N LEU A 201 -18.52 -17.39 -2.18
CA LEU A 201 -17.29 -18.14 -2.44
C LEU A 201 -16.07 -17.22 -2.58
N SER A 202 -16.23 -16.04 -3.20
CA SER A 202 -15.15 -15.06 -3.30
C SER A 202 -14.75 -14.53 -1.92
N CYS A 203 -15.73 -14.27 -1.04
CA CYS A 203 -15.44 -13.85 0.34
C CYS A 203 -14.71 -14.94 1.15
N ILE A 204 -15.14 -16.20 1.06
CA ILE A 204 -14.46 -17.31 1.75
C ILE A 204 -13.03 -17.48 1.24
N TYR A 205 -12.83 -17.43 -0.08
CA TYR A 205 -11.52 -17.54 -0.67
C TYR A 205 -10.61 -16.40 -0.20
N GLY A 206 -11.09 -15.15 -0.28
CA GLY A 206 -10.35 -13.97 0.21
C GLY A 206 -10.02 -14.07 1.69
N TYR A 207 -10.96 -14.53 2.51
CA TYR A 207 -10.73 -14.78 3.95
C TYR A 207 -9.66 -15.84 4.19
N GLY A 208 -9.70 -16.96 3.45
CA GLY A 208 -8.67 -17.99 3.50
C GLY A 208 -7.28 -17.46 3.16
N CYS A 209 -7.17 -16.63 2.11
CA CYS A 209 -5.91 -15.97 1.75
C CYS A 209 -5.42 -15.04 2.87
N ILE A 210 -6.30 -14.26 3.49
CA ILE A 210 -5.93 -13.38 4.62
C ILE A 210 -5.42 -14.21 5.81
N LEU A 211 -6.10 -15.30 6.17
CA LEU A 211 -5.67 -16.17 7.26
C LEU A 211 -4.31 -16.83 6.97
N LEU A 212 -4.10 -17.28 5.73
CA LEU A 212 -2.81 -17.84 5.31
C LEU A 212 -1.69 -16.81 5.44
N MET A 213 -1.89 -15.59 4.96
CA MET A 213 -0.91 -14.51 5.07
C MET A 213 -0.67 -14.11 6.53
N LEU A 214 -1.70 -14.10 7.37
CA LEU A 214 -1.55 -13.85 8.79
C LEU A 214 -0.70 -14.94 9.48
N LEU A 215 -0.89 -16.21 9.10
CA LEU A 215 -0.06 -17.30 9.59
C LEU A 215 1.40 -17.14 9.16
N VAL A 216 1.65 -16.85 7.88
CA VAL A 216 3.01 -16.62 7.36
C VAL A 216 3.67 -15.44 8.08
N TRP A 217 2.96 -14.33 8.26
CA TRP A 217 3.44 -13.19 9.02
C TRP A 217 3.76 -13.56 10.48
N TYR A 218 2.90 -14.32 11.15
CA TYR A 218 3.15 -14.79 12.50
C TYR A 218 4.41 -15.65 12.60
N LEU A 219 4.61 -16.58 11.66
CA LEU A 219 5.82 -17.40 11.60
C LEU A 219 7.08 -16.56 11.33
N ALA A 220 6.98 -15.55 10.49
CA ALA A 220 8.07 -14.62 10.20
C ALA A 220 8.48 -13.81 11.44
N MET A 221 7.50 -13.23 12.14
CA MET A 221 7.75 -12.44 13.36
C MET A 221 8.38 -13.24 14.49
N HIS A 222 8.10 -14.54 14.56
CA HIS A 222 8.71 -15.44 15.55
C HIS A 222 9.99 -16.12 15.06
N ASN A 223 10.55 -15.69 13.93
CA ASN A 223 11.77 -16.26 13.33
C ASN A 223 11.74 -17.79 13.17
N VAL A 224 10.55 -18.34 12.83
CA VAL A 224 10.38 -19.79 12.69
C VAL A 224 11.02 -20.23 11.37
N TRP A 225 12.16 -20.93 11.48
CA TRP A 225 12.88 -21.56 10.38
C TRP A 225 13.11 -20.60 9.20
N ILE A 226 12.77 -21.01 7.97
CA ILE A 226 12.96 -20.21 6.75
C ILE A 226 12.13 -18.92 6.74
N PHE A 227 11.02 -18.88 7.51
CA PHE A 227 10.16 -17.71 7.59
C PHE A 227 10.81 -16.51 8.31
N GLY A 228 11.82 -16.73 9.14
CA GLY A 228 12.56 -15.66 9.80
C GLY A 228 13.26 -14.70 8.82
N HIS A 229 13.58 -15.17 7.61
CA HIS A 229 14.14 -14.33 6.54
C HIS A 229 13.09 -13.44 5.84
N LEU A 230 11.80 -13.62 6.15
CA LEU A 230 10.70 -12.80 5.64
C LEU A 230 10.34 -11.63 6.58
N GLY A 231 11.26 -11.20 7.46
CA GLY A 231 11.01 -10.19 8.49
C GLY A 231 10.36 -8.88 7.98
N SER A 232 10.65 -8.47 6.74
CA SER A 232 10.02 -7.32 6.07
C SER A 232 9.07 -7.77 4.95
N MET A 233 8.10 -8.64 5.28
CA MET A 233 7.15 -9.16 4.29
C MET A 233 6.40 -8.07 3.52
N ASP A 234 6.04 -6.98 4.16
CA ASP A 234 5.39 -5.82 3.58
C ASP A 234 6.24 -5.19 2.48
N GLU A 235 7.53 -5.02 2.70
CA GLU A 235 8.48 -4.46 1.73
C GLU A 235 8.69 -5.38 0.53
N ILE A 236 8.85 -6.69 0.78
CA ILE A 236 9.02 -7.71 -0.28
C ILE A 236 7.75 -7.78 -1.14
N ILE A 237 6.57 -7.77 -0.54
CA ILE A 237 5.30 -7.79 -1.28
C ILE A 237 5.16 -6.53 -2.13
N CYS A 238 5.49 -5.35 -1.60
CA CYS A 238 5.52 -4.11 -2.38
C CYS A 238 6.46 -4.22 -3.58
N ALA A 239 7.68 -4.72 -3.40
CA ALA A 239 8.63 -4.91 -4.49
C ALA A 239 8.08 -5.83 -5.59
N ILE A 240 7.37 -6.91 -5.21
CA ILE A 240 6.68 -7.82 -6.14
C ILE A 240 5.59 -7.07 -6.92
N ILE A 241 4.78 -6.27 -6.25
CA ILE A 241 3.70 -5.49 -6.88
C ILE A 241 4.28 -4.49 -7.88
N TYR A 242 5.33 -3.76 -7.52
CA TYR A 242 5.99 -2.83 -8.45
C TYR A 242 6.63 -3.54 -9.65
N ALA A 243 7.18 -4.74 -9.46
CA ALA A 243 7.67 -5.57 -10.58
C ALA A 243 6.52 -5.98 -11.53
N ILE A 244 5.36 -6.33 -10.99
CA ILE A 244 4.16 -6.64 -11.79
C ILE A 244 3.66 -5.40 -12.55
N TYR A 245 3.70 -4.21 -11.96
CA TYR A 245 3.31 -2.98 -12.64
C TYR A 245 4.13 -2.71 -13.91
N ILE A 246 5.41 -3.09 -13.94
CA ILE A 246 6.25 -2.98 -15.14
C ILE A 246 5.62 -3.73 -16.31
N THR A 247 5.13 -4.95 -16.08
CA THR A 247 4.47 -5.75 -17.13
C THR A 247 3.19 -5.07 -17.63
N MET A 248 2.41 -4.48 -16.73
CA MET A 248 1.21 -3.72 -17.06
C MET A 248 1.54 -2.48 -17.92
N TYR A 249 2.57 -1.73 -17.58
CA TYR A 249 2.98 -0.55 -18.35
C TYR A 249 3.48 -0.93 -19.75
N ILE A 250 4.25 -2.01 -19.88
CA ILE A 250 4.67 -2.55 -21.18
C ILE A 250 3.45 -2.97 -22.01
N PHE A 251 2.46 -3.61 -21.38
CA PHE A 251 1.22 -4.00 -22.06
C PHE A 251 0.45 -2.76 -22.58
N ILE A 252 0.37 -1.67 -21.81
CA ILE A 252 -0.25 -0.42 -22.27
C ILE A 252 0.48 0.13 -23.49
N MET A 253 1.82 0.19 -23.45
CA MET A 253 2.61 0.70 -24.58
C MET A 253 2.41 -0.10 -25.87
N LYS A 254 2.21 -1.42 -25.76
CA LYS A 254 2.03 -2.30 -26.93
C LYS A 254 0.61 -2.25 -27.51
N ASN A 255 -0.40 -2.32 -26.66
CA ASN A 255 -1.76 -2.64 -27.08
C ASN A 255 -2.68 -1.41 -27.28
N PHE A 256 -2.47 -0.31 -26.52
CA PHE A 256 -3.35 0.87 -26.58
C PHE A 256 -2.87 1.89 -27.63
N LYS A 257 -3.07 1.55 -28.92
CA LYS A 257 -2.61 2.37 -30.06
C LYS A 257 -3.40 3.67 -30.22
N GLU A 258 -4.60 3.76 -29.66
CA GLU A 258 -5.48 4.93 -29.68
C GLU A 258 -5.03 6.06 -28.75
N LEU A 259 -4.13 5.78 -27.80
CA LEU A 259 -3.60 6.79 -26.88
C LEU A 259 -2.56 7.69 -27.56
N ASN A 260 -2.54 8.96 -27.19
CA ASN A 260 -1.51 9.89 -27.64
C ASN A 260 -0.11 9.48 -27.10
N VAL A 261 0.94 9.96 -27.71
CA VAL A 261 2.35 9.61 -27.41
C VAL A 261 2.67 9.78 -25.92
N VAL A 262 2.18 10.84 -25.29
CA VAL A 262 2.42 11.12 -23.86
C VAL A 262 1.83 10.02 -22.99
N LYS A 263 0.55 9.68 -23.18
CA LYS A 263 -0.17 8.69 -22.39
C LYS A 263 0.29 7.26 -22.69
N ARG A 264 0.76 7.01 -23.92
CA ARG A 264 1.16 5.68 -24.34
C ARG A 264 2.59 5.33 -24.02
N PHE A 265 3.53 6.28 -24.16
CA PHE A 265 4.97 6.00 -24.04
C PHE A 265 5.62 6.78 -22.90
N ILE A 266 5.39 8.10 -22.77
CA ILE A 266 6.10 8.93 -21.79
C ILE A 266 5.69 8.57 -20.37
N LEU A 267 4.39 8.61 -20.05
CA LEU A 267 3.92 8.30 -18.70
C LEU A 267 4.21 6.85 -18.29
N PRO A 268 3.92 5.82 -19.10
CA PRO A 268 4.31 4.46 -18.76
C PRO A 268 5.83 4.26 -18.67
N GLY A 269 6.61 4.95 -19.51
CA GLY A 269 8.07 4.90 -19.44
C GLY A 269 8.62 5.45 -18.12
N LEU A 270 8.15 6.60 -17.68
CA LEU A 270 8.50 7.15 -16.37
C LEU A 270 8.05 6.24 -15.22
N ALA A 271 6.86 5.64 -15.34
CA ALA A 271 6.34 4.70 -14.36
C ALA A 271 7.19 3.42 -14.29
N ILE A 272 7.69 2.91 -15.43
CA ILE A 272 8.63 1.76 -15.47
C ILE A 272 9.93 2.11 -14.73
N ILE A 273 10.51 3.28 -14.99
CA ILE A 273 11.74 3.72 -14.31
C ILE A 273 11.53 3.77 -12.79
N GLY A 274 10.43 4.39 -12.33
CA GLY A 274 10.08 4.44 -10.92
C GLY A 274 9.86 3.05 -10.32
N SER A 275 9.12 2.17 -11.01
CA SER A 275 8.85 0.82 -10.54
C SER A 275 10.12 -0.04 -10.48
N LEU A 276 11.02 0.07 -11.45
CA LEU A 276 12.32 -0.59 -11.41
C LEU A 276 13.15 -0.13 -10.21
N PHE A 277 13.18 1.18 -9.96
CA PHE A 277 13.89 1.75 -8.85
C PHE A 277 13.36 1.21 -7.50
N PHE A 278 12.04 1.21 -7.30
CA PHE A 278 11.43 0.64 -6.10
C PHE A 278 11.66 -0.87 -5.97
N THR A 279 11.59 -1.61 -7.07
CA THR A 279 11.87 -3.05 -7.07
C THR A 279 13.32 -3.32 -6.65
N ILE A 280 14.30 -2.60 -7.21
CA ILE A 280 15.72 -2.77 -6.87
C ILE A 280 15.97 -2.46 -5.38
N CYS A 281 15.39 -1.38 -4.86
CA CYS A 281 15.54 -1.03 -3.45
C CYS A 281 14.80 -2.03 -2.54
N GLY A 282 13.57 -2.41 -2.90
CA GLY A 282 12.71 -3.28 -2.10
C GLY A 282 13.19 -4.74 -2.02
N THR A 283 13.92 -5.22 -3.01
CA THR A 283 14.46 -6.59 -3.04
C THR A 283 15.77 -6.77 -2.28
N GLY A 284 16.31 -5.73 -1.66
CA GLY A 284 17.66 -5.78 -1.08
C GLY A 284 18.80 -5.77 -2.11
N LEU A 285 18.50 -5.76 -3.42
CA LEU A 285 19.51 -5.74 -4.47
C LEU A 285 20.39 -4.48 -4.39
N TYR A 286 19.82 -3.34 -4.05
CA TYR A 286 20.56 -2.11 -3.80
C TYR A 286 21.56 -2.29 -2.66
N GLN A 287 21.17 -2.87 -1.53
CA GLN A 287 22.04 -3.12 -0.39
C GLN A 287 23.11 -4.17 -0.71
N LEU A 288 22.76 -5.20 -1.51
CA LEU A 288 23.72 -6.19 -1.97
C LEU A 288 24.82 -5.55 -2.83
N ILE A 289 24.46 -4.67 -3.74
CA ILE A 289 25.40 -3.96 -4.63
C ILE A 289 26.28 -2.97 -3.84
N THR A 290 25.71 -2.26 -2.87
CA THR A 290 26.42 -1.20 -2.15
C THR A 290 27.23 -1.70 -0.95
N THR A 291 26.77 -2.73 -0.26
CA THR A 291 27.39 -3.22 0.99
C THR A 291 27.95 -4.62 0.92
N GLY A 292 27.57 -5.41 -0.08
CA GLY A 292 28.00 -6.82 -0.25
C GLY A 292 27.51 -7.77 0.87
N LYS A 293 26.50 -7.38 1.67
CA LYS A 293 26.03 -8.20 2.80
C LYS A 293 25.28 -9.44 2.33
N THR A 294 25.63 -10.61 2.87
CA THR A 294 25.05 -11.92 2.52
C THR A 294 23.55 -11.99 2.81
N ASN A 295 23.07 -11.31 3.85
CA ASN A 295 21.65 -11.29 4.19
C ASN A 295 20.80 -10.67 3.05
N SER A 296 21.31 -9.64 2.39
CA SER A 296 20.63 -9.00 1.25
C SER A 296 20.53 -9.94 0.03
N LEU A 297 21.44 -10.88 -0.12
CA LEU A 297 21.33 -11.93 -1.14
C LEU A 297 20.18 -12.90 -0.83
N ILE A 298 20.00 -13.27 0.44
CA ILE A 298 18.90 -14.13 0.87
C ILE A 298 17.56 -13.44 0.61
N ASP A 299 17.43 -12.17 0.98
CA ASP A 299 16.21 -11.37 0.73
C ASP A 299 15.88 -11.30 -0.76
N PHE A 300 16.88 -11.12 -1.61
CA PHE A 300 16.71 -11.13 -3.06
C PHE A 300 16.27 -12.50 -3.59
N LEU A 301 16.84 -13.59 -3.09
CA LEU A 301 16.47 -14.95 -3.48
C LEU A 301 15.02 -15.26 -3.03
N VAL A 302 14.63 -14.86 -1.83
CA VAL A 302 13.27 -15.00 -1.33
C VAL A 302 12.29 -14.23 -2.23
N PHE A 303 12.62 -13.00 -2.60
CA PHE A 303 11.83 -12.22 -3.57
C PHE A 303 11.64 -12.98 -4.88
N LEU A 304 12.71 -13.52 -5.48
CA LEU A 304 12.63 -14.24 -6.74
C LEU A 304 11.72 -15.47 -6.65
N VAL A 305 11.86 -16.26 -5.58
CA VAL A 305 11.02 -17.44 -5.35
C VAL A 305 9.56 -17.06 -5.21
N LEU A 306 9.23 -16.06 -4.39
CA LEU A 306 7.86 -15.59 -4.20
C LEU A 306 7.28 -15.00 -5.49
N PHE A 307 8.07 -14.22 -6.24
CA PHE A 307 7.66 -13.67 -7.53
C PHE A 307 7.29 -14.77 -8.50
N ILE A 308 8.13 -15.79 -8.64
CA ILE A 308 7.87 -16.94 -9.52
C ILE A 308 6.59 -17.67 -9.07
N ILE A 309 6.45 -17.98 -7.78
CA ILE A 309 5.26 -18.67 -7.24
C ILE A 309 3.98 -17.90 -7.54
N LEU A 310 4.00 -16.59 -7.42
CA LEU A 310 2.83 -15.74 -7.68
C LEU A 310 2.53 -15.59 -9.17
N MET A 311 3.54 -15.62 -10.04
CA MET A 311 3.38 -15.46 -11.48
C MET A 311 2.97 -16.76 -12.21
N LEU A 312 3.39 -17.93 -11.72
CA LEU A 312 3.05 -19.21 -12.35
C LEU A 312 1.55 -19.45 -12.58
N PRO A 313 0.66 -19.21 -11.58
CA PRO A 313 -0.79 -19.36 -11.79
C PRO A 313 -1.33 -18.42 -12.87
N SER A 314 -0.81 -17.19 -12.97
CA SER A 314 -1.29 -16.22 -13.98
C SER A 314 -0.96 -16.67 -15.40
N LEU A 315 0.22 -17.26 -15.62
CA LEU A 315 0.60 -17.82 -16.91
C LEU A 315 -0.28 -19.01 -17.31
N PHE A 316 -0.62 -19.87 -16.35
CA PHE A 316 -1.51 -21.02 -16.60
C PHE A 316 -2.91 -20.59 -17.01
N PHE A 317 -3.50 -19.59 -16.34
CA PHE A 317 -4.83 -19.09 -16.66
C PHE A 317 -4.83 -18.29 -17.96
N TYR A 318 -3.82 -17.51 -18.26
CA TYR A 318 -3.67 -16.79 -19.54
C TYR A 318 -3.69 -17.73 -20.75
N HIS A 319 -2.97 -18.86 -20.64
CA HIS A 319 -2.92 -19.83 -21.75
C HIS A 319 -4.27 -20.54 -22.00
N LYS A 320 -5.09 -20.70 -20.96
CA LYS A 320 -6.41 -21.33 -21.06
C LYS A 320 -7.44 -20.41 -21.72
N ASP A 321 -7.38 -19.10 -21.45
CA ASP A 321 -8.31 -18.11 -22.00
C ASP A 321 -8.00 -17.79 -23.46
N GLY A 322 -6.74 -17.75 -23.87
CA GLY A 322 -6.32 -17.58 -25.27
C GLY A 322 -6.77 -18.72 -26.22
N LYS A 323 -7.07 -19.91 -25.68
CA LYS A 323 -7.67 -21.00 -26.45
C LYS A 323 -9.20 -20.87 -26.63
N LYS A 324 -9.89 -20.10 -25.78
CA LYS A 324 -11.32 -19.85 -25.89
C LYS A 324 -11.64 -18.78 -26.94
N GLU A 325 -10.86 -17.71 -27.01
CA GLU A 325 -11.03 -16.66 -28.02
C GLU A 325 -10.77 -17.15 -29.44
N SER A 326 -9.92 -18.18 -29.62
CA SER A 326 -9.64 -18.78 -30.94
C SER A 326 -10.69 -19.82 -31.40
N ILE A 327 -11.74 -20.10 -30.62
CA ILE A 327 -12.82 -21.05 -30.95
C ILE A 327 -14.11 -20.30 -31.31
N ASP A 328 -14.22 -19.02 -30.91
CA ASP A 328 -15.41 -18.18 -31.18
C ASP A 328 -15.21 -17.16 -32.32
N ASP A 329 -14.03 -17.16 -33.00
CA ASP A 329 -13.75 -16.49 -34.26
C ASP A 329 -13.87 -17.51 -35.43
#